data_d4ffbb6144d58aac6f6e68bd1793c0e0
#
_entry.id   d4ffbb6144d58aac6f6e68bd1793c0e0
#
_cell.length_a   1.000
_cell.length_b   1.000
_cell.length_c   1.000
_cell.angle_alpha   90.00
_cell.angle_beta   90.00
_cell.angle_gamma   90.00
#
_symmetry.space_group_name_H-M   'P 1'
#
loop_
_entity.id
_entity.type
_entity.pdbx_description
1 polymer ?
#
loop_
_entity_poly.entity_id
_entity_poly.type
_entity_poly.pdbx_seq_one_letter_code
_entity_poly.pdbx_strand_id
1 'polypeptide(L)'
;IKYVILLILISSLIIWYFNFGGPILSIIFFILGGSLIASSTYELTLFLFSVKRKVKLSKKILSQILAHLGIGILIIGVTGSSILKEEKIQFQSVGEDIMIKEFNIKFLGVKSVEGENYISRMGLFDVSKDGKVINRMTPEKRFYNSGKQMTTEAAISSGIFGDLYIALGDKSE
;
A
#
# COMPACT_ATOMS: atom_id res chain seq x y z
N ILE A 1 13.82 29.68 -0.75
CA ILE A 1 13.78 29.22 -2.16
C ILE A 1 14.96 28.28 -2.46
N LYS A 2 16.25 28.67 -2.22
CA LYS A 2 17.43 27.84 -2.51
C LYS A 2 17.38 26.46 -1.84
N TYR A 3 16.98 26.36 -0.59
CA TYR A 3 16.87 25.08 0.13
C TYR A 3 15.73 24.21 -0.36
N VAL A 4 14.61 24.80 -0.80
CA VAL A 4 13.50 24.03 -1.39
C VAL A 4 13.92 23.43 -2.72
N ILE A 5 14.61 24.19 -3.57
CA ILE A 5 15.15 23.69 -4.84
C ILE A 5 16.16 22.56 -4.57
N LEU A 6 17.05 22.74 -3.59
CA LEU A 6 18.02 21.70 -3.21
C LEU A 6 17.34 20.40 -2.75
N LEU A 7 16.28 20.51 -1.93
CA LEU A 7 15.50 19.36 -1.45
C LEU A 7 14.77 18.65 -2.59
N ILE A 8 14.20 19.39 -3.54
CA ILE A 8 13.60 18.83 -4.75
C ILE A 8 14.65 18.06 -5.58
N LEU A 9 15.82 18.61 -5.75
CA LEU A 9 16.91 17.96 -6.48
C LEU A 9 17.39 16.69 -5.76
N ILE A 10 17.56 16.74 -4.44
CA ILE A 10 17.96 15.57 -3.65
C ILE A 10 16.87 14.49 -3.71
N SER A 11 15.59 14.83 -3.56
CA SER A 11 14.50 13.86 -3.65
C SER A 11 14.41 13.22 -5.04
N SER A 12 14.60 14.00 -6.11
CA SER A 12 14.62 13.47 -7.47
C SER A 12 15.81 12.55 -7.73
N LEU A 13 16.98 12.85 -7.18
CA LEU A 13 18.18 12.00 -7.24
C LEU A 13 17.98 10.70 -6.47
N ILE A 14 17.37 10.74 -5.29
CA ILE A 14 17.06 9.55 -4.50
C ILE A 14 16.10 8.64 -5.27
N ILE A 15 15.03 9.20 -5.84
CA ILE A 15 14.06 8.45 -6.63
C ILE A 15 14.72 7.82 -7.86
N TRP A 16 15.58 8.57 -8.55
CA TRP A 16 16.33 8.06 -9.69
C TRP A 16 17.29 6.93 -9.29
N TYR A 17 18.01 7.09 -8.17
CA TYR A 17 18.97 6.11 -7.66
C TYR A 17 18.30 4.78 -7.29
N PHE A 18 17.15 4.83 -6.62
CA PHE A 18 16.41 3.62 -6.24
C PHE A 18 15.65 2.97 -7.39
N ASN A 19 15.65 3.58 -8.58
CA ASN A 19 15.07 3.06 -9.83
C ASN A 19 13.70 2.39 -9.58
N PHE A 20 12.78 3.13 -9.03
CA PHE A 20 11.45 2.62 -8.61
C PHE A 20 10.60 2.09 -9.79
N GLY A 21 11.16 1.88 -10.99
CA GLY A 21 10.53 1.17 -12.12
C GLY A 21 9.11 1.60 -12.51
N GLY A 22 8.59 2.61 -11.81
CA GLY A 22 7.22 3.08 -11.95
C GLY A 22 7.05 4.09 -13.09
N PRO A 23 5.82 4.41 -13.46
CA PRO A 23 5.52 5.38 -14.51
C PRO A 23 6.08 6.78 -14.15
N ILE A 24 6.44 7.57 -15.16
CA ILE A 24 6.95 8.95 -15.01
C ILE A 24 6.05 9.80 -14.08
N LEU A 25 4.76 9.57 -14.12
CA LEU A 25 3.77 10.25 -13.28
C LEU A 25 4.07 10.10 -11.79
N SER A 26 4.53 8.93 -11.35
CA SER A 26 4.87 8.69 -9.95
C SER A 26 6.08 9.50 -9.49
N ILE A 27 7.05 9.72 -10.36
CA ILE A 27 8.20 10.60 -10.08
C ILE A 27 7.71 12.04 -9.83
N ILE A 28 6.78 12.52 -10.65
CA ILE A 28 6.18 13.85 -10.50
C ILE A 28 5.47 13.98 -9.15
N PHE A 29 4.68 12.98 -8.76
CA PHE A 29 3.98 12.99 -7.48
C PHE A 29 4.94 12.89 -6.28
N PHE A 30 6.03 12.11 -6.36
CA PHE A 30 7.05 12.09 -5.32
C PHE A 30 7.74 13.45 -5.16
N ILE A 31 8.09 14.11 -6.27
CA ILE A 31 8.68 15.46 -6.24
C ILE A 31 7.69 16.45 -5.63
N LEU A 32 6.42 16.40 -6.02
CA LEU A 32 5.38 17.29 -5.52
C LEU A 32 5.16 17.08 -4.01
N GLY A 33 4.94 15.83 -3.57
CA GLY A 33 4.74 15.49 -2.17
C GLY A 33 5.97 15.82 -1.31
N GLY A 34 7.17 15.48 -1.80
CA GLY A 34 8.43 15.81 -1.15
C GLY A 34 8.66 17.32 -1.01
N SER A 35 8.34 18.11 -2.04
CA SER A 35 8.46 19.56 -1.99
C SER A 35 7.48 20.20 -0.98
N LEU A 36 6.26 19.68 -0.86
CA LEU A 36 5.29 20.13 0.14
C LEU A 36 5.76 19.83 1.56
N ILE A 37 6.26 18.62 1.81
CA ILE A 37 6.80 18.25 3.12
C ILE A 37 8.02 19.10 3.46
N ALA A 38 8.95 19.26 2.53
CA ALA A 38 10.16 20.02 2.72
C ALA A 38 9.89 21.50 3.02
N SER A 39 9.01 22.14 2.24
CA SER A 39 8.64 23.55 2.46
C SER A 39 7.92 23.73 3.80
N SER A 40 6.97 22.86 4.14
CA SER A 40 6.24 22.94 5.39
C SER A 40 7.14 22.72 6.61
N THR A 41 8.05 21.74 6.51
CA THR A 41 9.05 21.49 7.57
C THR A 41 10.00 22.66 7.73
N TYR A 42 10.45 23.27 6.62
CA TYR A 42 11.30 24.45 6.65
C TYR A 42 10.61 25.65 7.32
N GLU A 43 9.34 25.92 6.95
CA GLU A 43 8.55 26.96 7.61
C GLU A 43 8.38 26.71 9.13
N LEU A 44 8.10 25.45 9.50
CA LEU A 44 7.97 25.05 10.90
C LEU A 44 9.30 25.25 11.67
N THR A 45 10.43 24.85 11.08
CA THR A 45 11.76 25.02 11.71
C THR A 45 12.12 26.48 11.86
N LEU A 46 11.91 27.31 10.83
CA LEU A 46 12.12 28.75 10.92
C LEU A 46 11.29 29.35 12.06
N PHE A 47 10.07 28.88 12.22
CA PHE A 47 9.21 29.34 13.27
C PHE A 47 9.72 28.90 14.66
N LEU A 48 10.03 27.63 14.86
CA LEU A 48 10.52 27.08 16.14
C LEU A 48 11.84 27.72 16.59
N PHE A 49 12.77 27.96 15.65
CA PHE A 49 14.07 28.56 15.94
C PHE A 49 14.05 30.11 15.98
N SER A 50 12.98 30.73 15.46
CA SER A 50 12.78 32.19 15.53
C SER A 50 12.18 32.65 16.83
N VAL A 51 12.13 31.82 17.86
CA VAL A 51 11.61 32.16 19.21
C VAL A 51 12.33 33.39 19.85
N LYS A 52 13.54 33.71 19.39
CA LYS A 52 14.22 34.97 19.74
C LYS A 52 13.54 36.23 19.21
N ARG A 53 12.67 36.12 18.19
CA ARG A 53 11.92 37.24 17.61
C ARG A 53 10.43 37.14 17.99
N LYS A 54 10.01 37.20 19.20
CA LYS A 54 8.62 37.42 19.70
C LYS A 54 7.46 37.30 18.65
N VAL A 55 7.63 36.49 17.59
CA VAL A 55 6.62 36.28 16.58
C VAL A 55 5.66 35.23 17.12
N LYS A 56 4.48 35.65 17.54
CA LYS A 56 3.40 34.72 17.91
C LYS A 56 2.99 33.91 16.68
N LEU A 57 3.10 32.60 16.77
CA LEU A 57 2.51 31.70 15.78
C LEU A 57 1.00 31.96 15.72
N SER A 58 0.54 32.50 14.62
CA SER A 58 -0.89 32.60 14.42
C SER A 58 -1.46 31.20 14.13
N LYS A 59 -2.62 30.88 14.68
CA LYS A 59 -3.33 29.62 14.41
C LYS A 59 -3.46 29.36 12.91
N LYS A 60 -3.62 30.44 12.12
CA LYS A 60 -3.72 30.39 10.66
C LYS A 60 -2.46 29.81 10.01
N ILE A 61 -1.26 30.28 10.39
CA ILE A 61 0.02 29.79 9.84
C ILE A 61 0.24 28.34 10.24
N LEU A 62 -0.02 27.97 11.49
CA LEU A 62 0.09 26.58 11.93
C LEU A 62 -0.85 25.64 11.16
N SER A 63 -2.10 26.04 10.99
CA SER A 63 -3.06 25.25 10.21
C SER A 63 -2.62 25.06 8.76
N GLN A 64 -2.06 26.09 8.14
CA GLN A 64 -1.53 26.03 6.79
C GLN A 64 -0.35 25.04 6.69
N ILE A 65 0.62 25.12 7.61
CA ILE A 65 1.77 24.20 7.66
C ILE A 65 1.30 22.75 7.82
N LEU A 66 0.39 22.49 8.77
CA LEU A 66 -0.14 21.14 9.01
C LEU A 66 -0.92 20.62 7.80
N ALA A 67 -1.71 21.44 7.14
CA ALA A 67 -2.46 21.05 5.95
C ALA A 67 -1.53 20.66 4.80
N HIS A 68 -0.52 21.46 4.47
CA HIS A 68 0.44 21.15 3.42
C HIS A 68 1.29 19.91 3.76
N LEU A 69 1.71 19.76 5.01
CA LEU A 69 2.43 18.58 5.48
C LEU A 69 1.58 17.32 5.30
N GLY A 70 0.30 17.36 5.72
CA GLY A 70 -0.63 16.24 5.60
C GLY A 70 -0.88 15.84 4.13
N ILE A 71 -1.09 16.83 3.26
CA ILE A 71 -1.25 16.58 1.81
C ILE A 71 0.03 15.99 1.21
N GLY A 72 1.21 16.51 1.58
CA GLY A 72 2.48 15.98 1.11
C GLY A 72 2.70 14.51 1.52
N ILE A 73 2.41 14.16 2.77
CA ILE A 73 2.47 12.78 3.26
C ILE A 73 1.46 11.88 2.52
N LEU A 74 0.24 12.35 2.31
CA LEU A 74 -0.79 11.62 1.57
C LEU A 74 -0.35 11.31 0.14
N ILE A 75 0.18 12.31 -0.58
CA ILE A 75 0.67 12.14 -1.96
C ILE A 75 1.78 11.07 -2.00
N ILE A 76 2.77 11.15 -1.10
CA ILE A 76 3.86 10.16 -1.03
C ILE A 76 3.33 8.78 -0.68
N GLY A 77 2.41 8.67 0.28
CA GLY A 77 1.83 7.41 0.69
C GLY A 77 1.06 6.71 -0.44
N VAL A 78 0.17 7.44 -1.12
CA VAL A 78 -0.62 6.91 -2.25
C VAL A 78 0.30 6.51 -3.41
N THR A 79 1.27 7.36 -3.74
CA THR A 79 2.21 7.08 -4.84
C THR A 79 3.09 5.87 -4.53
N GLY A 80 3.64 5.80 -3.31
CA GLY A 80 4.45 4.66 -2.85
C GLY A 80 3.66 3.36 -2.86
N SER A 81 2.45 3.36 -2.32
CA SER A 81 1.55 2.22 -2.33
C SER A 81 1.26 1.72 -3.75
N SER A 82 1.06 2.63 -4.71
CA SER A 82 0.78 2.27 -6.10
C SER A 82 1.97 1.64 -6.83
N ILE A 83 3.20 2.09 -6.54
CA ILE A 83 4.41 1.60 -7.22
C ILE A 83 4.90 0.29 -6.60
N LEU A 84 4.80 0.17 -5.28
CA LEU A 84 5.31 -1.00 -4.55
C LEU A 84 4.34 -2.18 -4.60
N LYS A 85 3.13 -1.98 -5.14
CA LYS A 85 2.16 -3.05 -5.36
C LYS A 85 2.68 -3.99 -6.44
N GLU A 86 2.71 -5.29 -6.12
CA GLU A 86 2.86 -6.36 -7.09
C GLU A 86 1.57 -7.17 -7.10
N GLU A 87 1.06 -7.46 -8.30
CA GLU A 87 -0.18 -8.21 -8.48
C GLU A 87 0.04 -9.28 -9.53
N LYS A 88 -0.41 -10.50 -9.21
CA LYS A 88 -0.43 -11.63 -10.14
C LYS A 88 -1.83 -12.21 -10.19
N ILE A 89 -2.38 -12.30 -11.40
CA ILE A 89 -3.67 -12.90 -11.66
C ILE A 89 -3.41 -14.09 -12.57
N GLN A 90 -3.68 -15.28 -12.09
CA GLN A 90 -3.52 -16.50 -12.89
C GLN A 90 -4.47 -17.60 -12.43
N PHE A 91 -4.78 -18.53 -13.32
CA PHE A 91 -5.39 -19.80 -12.96
C PHE A 91 -4.33 -20.67 -12.31
N GLN A 92 -4.72 -21.41 -11.28
CA GLN A 92 -3.80 -22.25 -10.53
C GLN A 92 -4.42 -23.62 -10.29
N SER A 93 -3.68 -24.65 -10.65
CA SER A 93 -4.05 -26.05 -10.37
C SER A 93 -3.64 -26.42 -8.94
N VAL A 94 -4.32 -27.43 -8.39
CA VAL A 94 -3.98 -27.92 -7.04
C VAL A 94 -2.54 -28.43 -7.02
N GLY A 95 -1.77 -27.91 -6.09
CA GLY A 95 -0.35 -28.25 -5.91
C GLY A 95 0.61 -27.30 -6.63
N GLU A 96 0.11 -26.39 -7.49
CA GLU A 96 0.95 -25.37 -8.13
C GLU A 96 1.36 -24.26 -7.16
N ASP A 97 2.53 -23.70 -7.43
CA ASP A 97 3.14 -22.64 -6.65
C ASP A 97 3.17 -21.31 -7.45
N ILE A 98 2.89 -20.22 -6.79
CA ILE A 98 3.09 -18.86 -7.31
C ILE A 98 4.11 -18.12 -6.44
N MET A 99 5.11 -17.54 -7.07
CA MET A 99 6.05 -16.62 -6.40
C MET A 99 5.57 -15.18 -6.55
N ILE A 100 5.40 -14.47 -5.44
CA ILE A 100 5.19 -13.02 -5.36
C ILE A 100 6.20 -12.45 -4.39
N LYS A 101 7.14 -11.62 -4.90
CA LYS A 101 8.29 -11.14 -4.12
C LYS A 101 9.01 -12.31 -3.42
N GLU A 102 9.04 -12.30 -2.10
CA GLU A 102 9.69 -13.29 -1.25
C GLU A 102 8.77 -14.45 -0.81
N PHE A 103 7.49 -14.39 -1.18
CA PHE A 103 6.50 -15.37 -0.78
C PHE A 103 6.25 -16.39 -1.89
N ASN A 104 6.31 -17.68 -1.51
CA ASN A 104 5.83 -18.76 -2.34
C ASN A 104 4.46 -19.20 -1.85
N ILE A 105 3.46 -19.16 -2.71
CA ILE A 105 2.05 -19.40 -2.40
C ILE A 105 1.61 -20.65 -3.11
N LYS A 106 1.36 -21.71 -2.34
CA LYS A 106 0.93 -23.02 -2.85
C LYS A 106 -0.57 -23.16 -2.72
N PHE A 107 -1.24 -23.44 -3.83
CA PHE A 107 -2.66 -23.74 -3.81
C PHE A 107 -2.92 -25.21 -3.44
N LEU A 108 -3.70 -25.45 -2.38
CA LEU A 108 -4.01 -26.80 -1.88
C LEU A 108 -5.37 -27.30 -2.32
N GLY A 109 -6.25 -26.41 -2.80
CA GLY A 109 -7.58 -26.78 -3.26
C GLY A 109 -8.67 -25.85 -2.74
N VAL A 110 -9.92 -26.22 -3.04
CA VAL A 110 -11.12 -25.50 -2.62
C VAL A 110 -12.00 -26.42 -1.77
N LYS A 111 -12.54 -25.88 -0.67
CA LYS A 111 -13.58 -26.53 0.14
C LYS A 111 -14.88 -25.75 0.03
N SER A 112 -16.01 -26.46 0.01
CA SER A 112 -17.31 -25.86 0.24
C SER A 112 -17.58 -25.79 1.74
N VAL A 113 -17.98 -24.61 2.21
CA VAL A 113 -18.32 -24.37 3.63
C VAL A 113 -19.71 -23.75 3.67
N GLU A 114 -20.58 -24.31 4.51
CA GLU A 114 -21.94 -23.83 4.74
C GLU A 114 -21.96 -22.97 5.99
N GLY A 115 -22.32 -21.70 5.85
CA GLY A 115 -22.56 -20.76 6.94
C GLY A 115 -24.05 -20.64 7.27
N GLU A 116 -24.41 -19.84 8.26
CA GLU A 116 -25.79 -19.67 8.71
C GLU A 116 -26.73 -19.13 7.61
N ASN A 117 -26.23 -18.24 6.73
CA ASN A 117 -27.01 -17.57 5.69
C ASN A 117 -26.32 -17.51 4.33
N TYR A 118 -25.20 -18.24 4.15
CA TYR A 118 -24.45 -18.30 2.91
C TYR A 118 -23.83 -19.68 2.68
N ILE A 119 -23.50 -19.95 1.43
CA ILE A 119 -22.61 -21.06 1.05
C ILE A 119 -21.32 -20.42 0.52
N SER A 120 -20.18 -20.86 1.01
CA SER A 120 -18.89 -20.36 0.54
C SER A 120 -18.05 -21.42 -0.17
N ARG A 121 -17.24 -20.94 -1.11
CA ARG A 121 -16.10 -21.68 -1.67
C ARG A 121 -14.85 -21.08 -1.03
N MET A 122 -14.20 -21.85 -0.17
CA MET A 122 -13.00 -21.48 0.55
C MET A 122 -11.78 -22.05 -0.16
N GLY A 123 -10.88 -21.21 -0.64
CA GLY A 123 -9.56 -21.61 -1.15
C GLY A 123 -8.60 -21.87 0.02
N LEU A 124 -7.74 -22.85 -0.14
CA LEU A 124 -6.70 -23.16 0.84
C LEU A 124 -5.35 -22.87 0.19
N PHE A 125 -4.57 -21.96 0.80
CA PHE A 125 -3.26 -21.56 0.32
C PHE A 125 -2.24 -21.64 1.46
N ASP A 126 -1.14 -22.36 1.24
CA ASP A 126 0.01 -22.31 2.14
C ASP A 126 0.97 -21.23 1.62
N VAL A 127 1.30 -20.29 2.49
CA VAL A 127 2.28 -19.24 2.22
C VAL A 127 3.58 -19.59 2.88
N SER A 128 4.63 -19.68 2.10
CA SER A 128 5.99 -19.98 2.57
C SER A 128 6.96 -18.87 2.21
N LYS A 129 7.96 -18.68 3.07
CA LYS A 129 9.10 -17.81 2.88
C LYS A 129 10.35 -18.58 3.28
N ASP A 130 11.40 -18.50 2.46
CA ASP A 130 12.68 -19.23 2.66
C ASP A 130 12.48 -20.74 2.90
N GLY A 131 11.52 -21.34 2.16
CA GLY A 131 11.21 -22.78 2.24
C GLY A 131 10.41 -23.20 3.49
N LYS A 132 10.02 -22.27 4.36
CA LYS A 132 9.20 -22.55 5.56
C LYS A 132 7.80 -22.00 5.38
N VAL A 133 6.78 -22.82 5.66
CA VAL A 133 5.39 -22.34 5.72
C VAL A 133 5.24 -21.41 6.92
N ILE A 134 4.89 -20.16 6.63
CA ILE A 134 4.72 -19.12 7.65
C ILE A 134 3.26 -18.82 7.97
N ASN A 135 2.35 -19.09 7.02
CA ASN A 135 0.93 -18.83 7.19
C ASN A 135 0.09 -19.71 6.28
N ARG A 136 -1.15 -19.96 6.68
CA ARG A 136 -2.19 -20.55 5.82
C ARG A 136 -3.28 -19.54 5.61
N MET A 137 -3.57 -19.22 4.36
CA MET A 137 -4.55 -18.21 3.98
C MET A 137 -5.75 -18.87 3.32
N THR A 138 -6.96 -18.41 3.70
CA THR A 138 -8.22 -19.02 3.30
C THR A 138 -9.19 -17.97 2.76
N PRO A 139 -8.94 -17.44 1.55
CA PRO A 139 -9.92 -16.55 0.90
C PRO A 139 -11.19 -17.29 0.56
N GLU A 140 -12.33 -16.60 0.63
CA GLU A 140 -13.64 -17.19 0.36
C GLU A 140 -14.41 -16.43 -0.72
N LYS A 141 -15.21 -17.17 -1.47
CA LYS A 141 -16.32 -16.62 -2.24
C LYS A 141 -17.61 -17.06 -1.62
N ARG A 142 -18.39 -16.10 -1.08
CA ARG A 142 -19.65 -16.34 -0.39
C ARG A 142 -20.81 -16.02 -1.30
N PHE A 143 -21.78 -16.92 -1.33
CA PHE A 143 -23.07 -16.71 -1.96
C PHE A 143 -24.14 -16.63 -0.87
N TYR A 144 -24.75 -15.45 -0.71
CA TYR A 144 -25.78 -15.20 0.28
C TYR A 144 -27.16 -15.55 -0.27
N ASN A 145 -27.89 -16.46 0.41
CA ASN A 145 -29.18 -16.97 -0.03
C ASN A 145 -30.27 -15.90 -0.02
N SER A 146 -30.27 -15.01 0.97
CA SER A 146 -31.29 -13.97 1.15
C SER A 146 -31.25 -12.86 0.10
N GLY A 147 -30.03 -12.46 -0.33
CA GLY A 147 -29.84 -11.37 -1.30
C GLY A 147 -29.43 -11.83 -2.70
N LYS A 148 -29.24 -13.12 -2.92
CA LYS A 148 -28.65 -13.70 -4.15
C LYS A 148 -27.37 -12.98 -4.58
N GLN A 149 -26.60 -12.50 -3.64
CA GLN A 149 -25.36 -11.75 -3.86
C GLN A 149 -24.15 -12.65 -3.64
N MET A 150 -23.16 -12.47 -4.51
CA MET A 150 -21.86 -13.09 -4.35
C MET A 150 -20.88 -12.04 -3.86
N THR A 151 -20.13 -12.36 -2.81
CA THR A 151 -19.05 -11.52 -2.28
C THR A 151 -17.73 -12.27 -2.30
N THR A 152 -16.65 -11.53 -2.44
CA THR A 152 -15.29 -12.06 -2.36
C THR A 152 -14.68 -11.60 -1.05
N GLU A 153 -14.42 -12.56 -0.17
CA GLU A 153 -13.75 -12.34 1.11
C GLU A 153 -12.28 -12.70 0.91
N ALA A 154 -11.46 -11.68 0.85
CA ALA A 154 -10.03 -11.88 0.69
C ALA A 154 -9.39 -12.28 2.00
N ALA A 155 -8.37 -13.15 1.93
CA ALA A 155 -7.49 -13.39 3.04
C ALA A 155 -6.36 -12.37 3.02
N ILE A 156 -6.06 -11.75 4.17
CA ILE A 156 -5.05 -10.72 4.32
C ILE A 156 -4.08 -11.13 5.42
N SER A 157 -2.79 -11.11 5.10
CA SER A 157 -1.71 -11.29 6.07
C SER A 157 -0.92 -10.00 6.16
N SER A 158 -1.14 -9.25 7.25
CA SER A 158 -0.56 -7.93 7.44
C SER A 158 0.85 -7.98 8.01
N GLY A 159 1.73 -7.16 7.46
CA GLY A 159 3.12 -7.00 7.89
C GLY A 159 3.53 -5.53 7.96
N ILE A 160 4.63 -5.24 8.67
CA ILE A 160 5.13 -3.87 8.86
C ILE A 160 5.51 -3.21 7.52
N PHE A 161 6.02 -3.98 6.56
CA PHE A 161 6.51 -3.48 5.28
C PHE A 161 5.56 -3.74 4.10
N GLY A 162 4.41 -4.35 4.35
CA GLY A 162 3.39 -4.63 3.34
C GLY A 162 2.50 -5.79 3.72
N ASP A 163 1.35 -5.83 3.11
CA ASP A 163 0.35 -6.86 3.31
C ASP A 163 0.35 -7.82 2.11
N LEU A 164 0.21 -9.11 2.42
CA LEU A 164 -0.09 -10.11 1.40
C LEU A 164 -1.60 -10.31 1.34
N TYR A 165 -2.13 -10.20 0.14
CA TYR A 165 -3.56 -10.28 -0.14
C TYR A 165 -3.83 -11.39 -1.15
N ILE A 166 -4.71 -12.33 -0.80
CA ILE A 166 -5.14 -13.40 -1.70
C ILE A 166 -6.66 -13.36 -1.82
N ALA A 167 -7.16 -13.34 -3.06
CA ALA A 167 -8.57 -13.42 -3.36
C ALA A 167 -8.85 -14.52 -4.39
N LEU A 168 -10.01 -15.15 -4.30
CA LEU A 168 -10.49 -16.09 -5.30
C LEU A 168 -11.15 -15.36 -6.47
N GLY A 169 -10.68 -15.64 -7.67
CA GLY A 169 -11.31 -15.22 -8.90
C GLY A 169 -12.57 -16.04 -9.24
N ASP A 170 -13.25 -15.68 -10.32
CA ASP A 170 -14.32 -16.49 -10.87
C ASP A 170 -13.75 -17.73 -11.58
N LYS A 171 -14.50 -18.83 -11.53
CA LYS A 171 -14.15 -19.99 -12.32
C LYS A 171 -14.37 -19.64 -13.80
N SER A 172 -13.35 -19.81 -14.65
CA SER A 172 -13.61 -19.79 -16.09
C SER A 172 -14.46 -21.01 -16.43
N GLU A 173 -15.51 -20.78 -17.16
CA GLU A 173 -16.28 -21.86 -17.81
C GLU A 173 -15.43 -22.59 -18.84
#